data_51ca879482f215b617c91bda0856e386
#
_entry.id   51ca879482f215b617c91bda0856e386
#
_cell.length_a   1.000
_cell.length_b   1.000
_cell.length_c   1.000
_cell.angle_alpha   90.00
_cell.angle_beta   90.00
_cell.angle_gamma   90.00
#
_symmetry.space_group_name_H-M   'P 1'
#
loop_
_entity.id
_entity.type
_entity.pdbx_description
1 polymer ?
#
loop_
_entity_poly.entity_id
_entity_poly.type
_entity_poly.pdbx_seq_one_letter_code
_entity_poly.pdbx_strand_id
1 'polypeptide(L)'
;RVQDTVDRGLAQGGEVADWAGQLSAAINDIAVLTAELWGSGQFDVVLANASAYLEAFGHIVLAWIWLEQAEAAAGNPGDFYQGKLQAARYFFATELPKTGPQIALLRSLDRTSLDMQANWF
;
A
#
# COMPACT_ATOMS: atom_id res chain seq x y z
N ARG A 1 -10.38 -7.27 -9.83
CA ARG A 1 -9.06 -7.80 -10.26
C ARG A 1 -8.08 -7.95 -9.09
N VAL A 2 -7.85 -6.88 -8.31
CA VAL A 2 -7.03 -6.98 -7.09
C VAL A 2 -7.62 -7.99 -6.11
N GLN A 3 -8.94 -8.01 -5.95
CA GLN A 3 -9.61 -8.96 -5.07
C GLN A 3 -9.40 -10.40 -5.54
N ASP A 4 -9.38 -10.64 -6.84
CA ASP A 4 -9.11 -11.99 -7.38
C ASP A 4 -7.71 -12.46 -7.00
N THR A 5 -6.71 -11.57 -7.03
CA THR A 5 -5.35 -11.86 -6.60
C THR A 5 -5.30 -12.19 -5.10
N VAL A 6 -5.97 -11.38 -4.28
CA VAL A 6 -6.07 -11.63 -2.83
C VAL A 6 -6.71 -12.99 -2.56
N ASP A 7 -7.80 -13.31 -3.23
CA ASP A 7 -8.52 -14.57 -3.03
C ASP A 7 -7.65 -15.78 -3.41
N ARG A 8 -6.91 -15.69 -4.52
CA ARG A 8 -5.96 -16.76 -4.91
C ARG A 8 -4.83 -16.91 -3.89
N GLY A 9 -4.27 -15.80 -3.41
CA GLY A 9 -3.20 -15.83 -2.42
C GLY A 9 -3.66 -16.46 -1.11
N LEU A 10 -4.85 -16.09 -0.64
CA LEU A 10 -5.43 -16.69 0.57
C LEU A 10 -5.65 -18.21 0.40
N ALA A 11 -6.08 -18.65 -0.79
CA ALA A 11 -6.31 -20.05 -1.08
C ALA A 11 -5.00 -20.87 -1.14
N GLN A 12 -3.88 -20.25 -1.49
CA GLN A 12 -2.58 -20.93 -1.51
C GLN A 12 -2.05 -21.27 -0.11
N GLY A 13 -2.48 -20.55 0.92
CA GLY A 13 -2.00 -20.76 2.29
C GLY A 13 -0.58 -20.27 2.53
N GLY A 14 -0.04 -20.55 3.71
CA GLY A 14 1.33 -20.21 4.09
C GLY A 14 1.65 -18.72 4.01
N GLU A 15 2.88 -18.42 3.63
CA GLU A 15 3.42 -17.05 3.56
C GLU A 15 2.68 -16.20 2.52
N VAL A 16 2.30 -16.77 1.40
CA VAL A 16 1.53 -16.06 0.35
C VAL A 16 0.17 -15.62 0.87
N ALA A 17 -0.49 -16.44 1.68
CA ALA A 17 -1.76 -16.09 2.31
C ALA A 17 -1.58 -14.94 3.33
N ASP A 18 -0.48 -14.92 4.07
CA ASP A 18 -0.17 -13.82 4.99
C ASP A 18 0.01 -12.50 4.22
N TRP A 19 0.72 -12.52 3.11
CA TRP A 19 0.88 -11.35 2.25
C TRP A 19 -0.44 -10.91 1.62
N ALA A 20 -1.28 -11.84 1.19
CA ALA A 20 -2.60 -11.54 0.67
C ALA A 20 -3.47 -10.83 1.73
N GLY A 21 -3.39 -11.26 2.98
CA GLY A 21 -4.05 -10.61 4.12
C GLY A 21 -3.53 -9.19 4.36
N GLN A 22 -2.23 -8.99 4.30
CA GLN A 22 -1.61 -7.66 4.45
C GLN A 22 -2.03 -6.72 3.33
N LEU A 23 -2.05 -7.19 2.08
CA LEU A 23 -2.53 -6.40 0.95
C LEU A 23 -4.00 -6.03 1.11
N SER A 24 -4.84 -6.98 1.48
CA SER A 24 -6.27 -6.75 1.71
C SER A 24 -6.51 -5.67 2.77
N ALA A 25 -5.78 -5.72 3.88
CA ALA A 25 -5.85 -4.71 4.93
C ALA A 25 -5.43 -3.32 4.41
N ALA A 26 -4.33 -3.23 3.66
CA ALA A 26 -3.85 -1.98 3.09
C ALA A 26 -4.85 -1.38 2.07
N ILE A 27 -5.47 -2.21 1.25
CA ILE A 27 -6.51 -1.78 0.30
C ILE A 27 -7.72 -1.21 1.06
N ASN A 28 -8.14 -1.89 2.10
CA ASN A 28 -9.24 -1.42 2.92
C ASN A 28 -8.91 -0.07 3.57
N ASP A 29 -7.71 0.06 4.14
CA ASP A 29 -7.28 1.29 4.79
C ASP A 29 -7.25 2.47 3.81
N ILE A 30 -6.71 2.29 2.61
CA ILE A 30 -6.66 3.39 1.62
C ILE A 30 -8.04 3.72 1.08
N ALA A 31 -8.93 2.75 0.94
CA ALA A 31 -10.30 2.97 0.50
C ALA A 31 -11.10 3.77 1.53
N VAL A 32 -11.00 3.40 2.81
CA VAL A 32 -11.64 4.13 3.91
C VAL A 32 -11.08 5.55 4.01
N LEU A 33 -9.76 5.69 3.95
CA LEU A 33 -9.10 7.01 3.94
C LEU A 33 -9.61 7.89 2.81
N THR A 34 -9.71 7.34 1.59
CA THR A 34 -10.18 8.09 0.42
C THR A 34 -11.59 8.62 0.65
N ALA A 35 -12.47 7.80 1.18
CA ALA A 35 -13.84 8.22 1.51
C ALA A 35 -13.85 9.32 2.60
N GLU A 36 -13.03 9.18 3.63
CA GLU A 36 -12.89 10.17 4.70
C GLU A 36 -12.38 11.51 4.18
N LEU A 37 -11.36 11.50 3.31
CA LEU A 37 -10.78 12.72 2.73
C LEU A 37 -11.79 13.47 1.85
N TRP A 38 -12.50 12.76 0.99
CA TRP A 38 -13.54 13.36 0.17
C TRP A 38 -14.72 13.85 1.01
N GLY A 39 -15.07 13.15 2.06
CA GLY A 39 -16.13 13.53 2.99
C GLY A 39 -15.79 14.71 3.89
N SER A 40 -14.50 15.04 4.04
CA SER A 40 -14.04 16.13 4.90
C SER A 40 -14.42 17.54 4.37
N GLY A 41 -14.60 17.68 3.06
CA GLY A 41 -14.81 18.97 2.41
C GLY A 41 -13.58 19.88 2.37
N GLN A 42 -12.43 19.42 2.89
CA GLN A 42 -11.19 20.20 2.97
C GLN A 42 -10.27 19.87 1.79
N PHE A 43 -10.70 20.20 0.57
CA PHE A 43 -10.00 19.81 -0.66
C PHE A 43 -8.62 20.45 -0.79
N ASP A 44 -8.42 21.65 -0.25
CA ASP A 44 -7.13 22.34 -0.21
C ASP A 44 -6.10 21.55 0.62
N VAL A 45 -6.50 21.02 1.77
CA VAL A 45 -5.65 20.16 2.62
C VAL A 45 -5.37 18.83 1.95
N VAL A 46 -6.38 18.22 1.36
CA VAL A 46 -6.24 16.95 0.64
C VAL A 46 -5.24 17.11 -0.52
N LEU A 47 -5.34 18.18 -1.29
CA LEU A 47 -4.42 18.45 -2.39
C LEU A 47 -3.01 18.78 -1.91
N ALA A 48 -2.86 19.49 -0.78
CA ALA A 48 -1.56 19.78 -0.21
C ALA A 48 -0.77 18.53 0.18
N ASN A 49 -1.46 17.44 0.51
CA ASN A 49 -0.89 16.16 0.91
C ASN A 49 -0.94 15.09 -0.21
N ALA A 50 -1.22 15.50 -1.44
CA ALA A 50 -1.42 14.58 -2.56
C ALA A 50 -0.21 13.68 -2.83
N SER A 51 1.01 14.17 -2.62
CA SER A 51 2.23 13.38 -2.81
C SER A 51 2.30 12.20 -1.85
N ALA A 52 1.96 12.40 -0.59
CA ALA A 52 1.92 11.33 0.41
C ALA A 52 0.84 10.29 0.06
N TYR A 53 -0.32 10.75 -0.41
CA TYR A 53 -1.39 9.85 -0.86
C TYR A 53 -0.95 9.01 -2.06
N LEU A 54 -0.35 9.64 -3.07
CA LEU A 54 0.12 8.96 -4.27
C LEU A 54 1.21 7.93 -3.96
N GLU A 55 2.11 8.25 -3.03
CA GLU A 55 3.16 7.33 -2.60
C GLU A 55 2.57 6.12 -1.88
N ALA A 56 1.65 6.32 -0.94
CA ALA A 56 0.96 5.22 -0.25
C ALA A 56 0.18 4.34 -1.24
N PHE A 57 -0.56 4.96 -2.14
CA PHE A 57 -1.31 4.25 -3.18
C PHE A 57 -0.37 3.43 -4.09
N GLY A 58 0.75 4.02 -4.50
CA GLY A 58 1.76 3.35 -5.32
C GLY A 58 2.38 2.13 -4.63
N HIS A 59 2.68 2.22 -3.34
CA HIS A 59 3.17 1.07 -2.56
C HIS A 59 2.15 -0.07 -2.52
N ILE A 60 0.87 0.24 -2.42
CA ILE A 60 -0.19 -0.77 -2.41
C ILE A 60 -0.31 -1.44 -3.79
N VAL A 61 -0.21 -0.67 -4.87
CA VAL A 61 -0.20 -1.23 -6.24
C VAL A 61 1.02 -2.13 -6.45
N LEU A 62 2.19 -1.73 -5.99
CA LEU A 62 3.39 -2.56 -6.08
C LEU A 62 3.26 -3.83 -5.24
N ALA A 63 2.64 -3.75 -4.06
CA ALA A 63 2.37 -4.94 -3.25
C ALA A 63 1.46 -5.93 -3.98
N TRP A 64 0.44 -5.43 -4.68
CA TRP A 64 -0.40 -6.26 -5.54
C TRP A 64 0.42 -6.99 -6.62
N ILE A 65 1.28 -6.27 -7.32
CA ILE A 65 2.15 -6.85 -8.37
C ILE A 65 3.09 -7.90 -7.76
N TRP A 66 3.69 -7.63 -6.61
CA TRP A 66 4.55 -8.59 -5.91
C TRP A 66 3.78 -9.83 -5.46
N LEU A 67 2.53 -9.67 -5.02
CA LEU A 67 1.69 -10.81 -4.66
C LEU A 67 1.40 -11.69 -5.89
N GLU A 68 1.06 -11.11 -7.03
CA GLU A 68 0.87 -11.86 -8.28
C GLU A 68 2.13 -12.63 -8.68
N GLN A 69 3.31 -12.01 -8.56
CA GLN A 69 4.57 -12.69 -8.85
C GLN A 69 4.85 -13.82 -7.85
N ALA A 70 4.55 -13.62 -6.58
CA ALA A 70 4.72 -14.65 -5.55
C ALA A 70 3.78 -15.83 -5.76
N GLU A 71 2.53 -15.57 -6.13
CA GLU A 71 1.56 -16.64 -6.47
C GLU A 71 2.07 -17.48 -7.64
N ALA A 72 2.63 -16.86 -8.65
CA ALA A 72 3.18 -17.55 -9.81
C ALA A 72 4.48 -18.32 -9.49
N ALA A 73 5.30 -17.80 -8.59
CA ALA A 73 6.57 -18.40 -8.21
C ALA A 73 6.43 -19.54 -7.18
N ALA A 74 5.40 -19.49 -6.34
CA ALA A 74 5.21 -20.47 -5.27
C ALA A 74 5.08 -21.88 -5.82
N GLY A 75 5.80 -22.82 -5.21
CA GLY A 75 5.82 -24.23 -5.63
C GLY A 75 6.71 -24.52 -6.84
N ASN A 76 7.30 -23.55 -7.50
CA ASN A 76 8.25 -23.77 -8.58
C ASN A 76 9.68 -23.92 -8.00
N PRO A 77 10.41 -24.96 -8.39
CA PRO A 77 11.81 -25.12 -7.97
C PRO A 77 12.72 -24.19 -8.77
N GLY A 78 13.85 -23.85 -8.20
CA GLY A 78 14.90 -23.11 -8.87
C GLY A 78 15.16 -21.73 -8.27
N ASP A 79 16.38 -21.25 -8.47
CA ASP A 79 16.88 -20.03 -7.84
C ASP A 79 16.13 -18.77 -8.28
N PHE A 80 15.70 -18.71 -9.54
CA PHE A 80 14.94 -17.58 -10.04
C PHE A 80 13.64 -17.37 -9.25
N TYR A 81 12.89 -18.44 -9.02
CA TYR A 81 11.61 -18.36 -8.27
C TYR A 81 11.86 -18.09 -6.80
N GLN A 82 12.91 -18.67 -6.21
CA GLN A 82 13.30 -18.36 -4.85
C GLN A 82 13.68 -16.89 -4.70
N GLY A 83 14.38 -16.32 -5.67
CA GLY A 83 14.69 -14.90 -5.71
C GLY A 83 13.44 -14.01 -5.74
N LYS A 84 12.42 -14.40 -6.53
CA LYS A 84 11.14 -13.68 -6.57
C LYS A 84 10.39 -13.72 -5.24
N LEU A 85 10.36 -14.87 -4.59
CA LEU A 85 9.74 -15.01 -3.27
C LEU A 85 10.49 -14.20 -2.21
N GLN A 86 11.82 -14.18 -2.26
CA GLN A 86 12.62 -13.38 -1.33
C GLN A 86 12.40 -11.87 -1.53
N ALA A 87 12.30 -11.42 -2.77
CA ALA A 87 11.99 -10.02 -3.07
C ALA A 87 10.60 -9.63 -2.58
N ALA A 88 9.60 -10.50 -2.78
CA ALA A 88 8.26 -10.30 -2.24
C ALA A 88 8.29 -10.22 -0.70
N ARG A 89 9.01 -11.13 -0.06
CA ARG A 89 9.18 -11.13 1.41
C ARG A 89 9.77 -9.82 1.90
N TYR A 90 10.79 -9.32 1.24
CA TYR A 90 11.38 -8.01 1.55
C TYR A 90 10.34 -6.90 1.42
N PHE A 91 9.60 -6.86 0.31
CA PHE A 91 8.61 -5.81 0.05
C PHE A 91 7.52 -5.78 1.12
N PHE A 92 6.95 -6.93 1.45
CA PHE A 92 5.90 -7.02 2.47
C PHE A 92 6.41 -6.74 3.89
N ALA A 93 7.68 -7.03 4.16
CA ALA A 93 8.28 -6.76 5.47
C ALA A 93 8.70 -5.31 5.66
N THR A 94 9.18 -4.64 4.60
CA THR A 94 9.83 -3.33 4.72
C THR A 94 9.14 -2.20 3.97
N GLU A 95 8.57 -2.44 2.81
CA GLU A 95 7.99 -1.39 1.96
C GLU A 95 6.50 -1.16 2.21
N LEU A 96 5.69 -2.21 2.19
CA LEU A 96 4.25 -2.06 2.42
C LEU A 96 3.93 -1.45 3.80
N PRO A 97 4.61 -1.80 4.90
CA PRO A 97 4.33 -1.19 6.20
C PRO A 97 4.53 0.33 6.26
N LYS A 98 5.30 0.91 5.35
CA LYS A 98 5.50 2.38 5.27
C LYS A 98 4.20 3.13 4.99
N THR A 99 3.19 2.46 4.44
CA THR A 99 1.89 3.07 4.18
C THR A 99 1.13 3.43 5.45
N GLY A 100 1.37 2.76 6.56
CA GLY A 100 0.70 3.03 7.83
C GLY A 100 0.88 4.46 8.32
N PRO A 101 2.12 4.94 8.54
CA PRO A 101 2.37 6.33 8.91
C PRO A 101 1.90 7.35 7.87
N GLN A 102 2.00 7.04 6.58
CA GLN A 102 1.51 7.91 5.51
C GLN A 102 -0.01 8.07 5.58
N ILE A 103 -0.74 6.99 5.76
CA ILE A 103 -2.20 7.01 5.91
C ILE A 103 -2.60 7.77 7.19
N ALA A 104 -1.87 7.58 8.29
CA ALA A 104 -2.13 8.29 9.54
C ALA A 104 -1.94 9.80 9.37
N LEU A 105 -0.88 10.23 8.68
CA LEU A 105 -0.66 11.65 8.38
C LEU A 105 -1.80 12.23 7.53
N LEU A 106 -2.19 11.52 6.48
CA LEU A 106 -3.28 11.94 5.60
C LEU A 106 -4.61 12.05 6.36
N ARG A 107 -4.91 11.06 7.21
CA ARG A 107 -6.13 11.05 8.02
C ARG A 107 -6.19 12.20 9.01
N SER A 108 -5.05 12.65 9.51
CA SER A 108 -4.95 13.78 10.42
C SER A 108 -5.29 15.13 9.77
N LEU A 109 -5.43 15.17 8.43
CA LEU A 109 -5.63 16.39 7.66
C LEU A 109 -4.53 17.42 7.96
N ASP A 110 -3.27 16.95 7.92
CA ASP A 110 -2.11 17.80 8.22
C ASP A 110 -2.06 19.02 7.30
N ARG A 111 -1.80 20.18 7.91
CA ARG A 111 -1.78 21.46 7.23
C ARG A 111 -0.39 22.06 7.10
N THR A 112 0.63 21.37 7.55
CA THR A 112 1.99 21.91 7.65
C THR A 112 2.47 22.52 6.33
N SER A 113 2.29 21.81 5.22
CA SER A 113 2.68 22.31 3.89
C SER A 113 1.79 23.46 3.42
N LEU A 114 0.50 23.38 3.70
CA LEU A 114 -0.47 24.38 3.25
C LEU A 114 -0.31 25.71 4.00
N ASP A 115 0.02 25.63 5.29
CA ASP A 115 0.12 26.81 6.15
C ASP A 115 1.47 27.52 6.04
N MET A 116 2.41 26.99 5.21
CA MET A 116 3.70 27.62 4.96
C MET A 116 3.53 28.98 4.29
N GLN A 117 4.22 30.00 4.80
CA GLN A 117 4.16 31.37 4.28
C GLN A 117 5.39 31.68 3.43
N ALA A 118 5.19 32.40 2.32
CA ALA A 118 6.27 32.75 1.40
C ALA A 118 7.40 33.57 2.07
N ASN A 119 7.09 34.37 3.07
CA ASN A 119 8.05 35.18 3.81
C ASN A 119 8.85 34.44 4.89
N TRP A 120 8.63 33.14 5.03
CA TRP A 120 9.39 32.30 5.97
C TRP A 120 10.57 31.57 5.30
N PHE A 121 10.75 31.72 3.99
CA PHE A 121 11.88 31.16 3.25
C PHE A 121 13.16 31.97 3.40
#